data_31edc2e0dd3042d023c4a7f974e5d95d
#
_entry.id   31edc2e0dd3042d023c4a7f974e5d95d
#
_cell.length_a   1.000
_cell.length_b   1.000
_cell.length_c   1.000
_cell.angle_alpha   90.00
_cell.angle_beta   90.00
_cell.angle_gamma   90.00
#
_symmetry.space_group_name_H-M   'P 1'
#
loop_
_entity.id
_entity.type
_entity.pdbx_description
1 polymer ?
#
loop_
_entity_poly.entity_id
_entity_poly.type
_entity_poly.pdbx_seq_one_letter_code
_entity_poly.pdbx_strand_id
1 'polypeptide(L)'
;MEKEILYQFISMELVQFATFEDCYVENDEDIEITNKFQFSYNFVENVMCCTSSVSLSKESRILLKADLASYFGIEPSSAESLKESEDFIAPPELLAQFASLTYGSIRGVIFAKTMGTALNNIILPPNDVRNLFQTSQRFKRT
;
A
#
# COMPACT_ATOMS: atom_id res chain seq x y z
N MET A 1 7.21 1.96 -28.57
CA MET A 1 5.81 1.66 -28.33
C MET A 1 5.63 1.14 -26.89
N GLU A 2 4.89 1.85 -26.09
CA GLU A 2 4.66 1.43 -24.72
C GLU A 2 3.74 0.21 -24.70
N LYS A 3 4.11 -0.80 -23.92
CA LYS A 3 3.28 -1.96 -23.73
C LYS A 3 2.24 -1.66 -22.66
N GLU A 4 0.99 -1.84 -23.01
CA GLU A 4 -0.09 -1.71 -22.06
C GLU A 4 -0.09 -2.92 -21.14
N ILE A 5 -0.05 -2.69 -19.83
CA ILE A 5 -0.10 -3.75 -18.83
C ILE A 5 -1.53 -3.83 -18.31
N LEU A 6 -2.18 -4.96 -18.59
CA LEU A 6 -3.55 -5.18 -18.18
C LEU A 6 -3.58 -5.92 -16.85
N TYR A 7 -4.34 -5.41 -15.90
CA TYR A 7 -4.50 -6.03 -14.60
C TYR A 7 -5.92 -5.82 -14.08
N GLN A 8 -6.27 -6.59 -13.08
CA GLN A 8 -7.57 -6.54 -12.44
C GLN A 8 -7.38 -6.54 -10.93
N PHE A 9 -8.09 -5.64 -10.25
CA PHE A 9 -8.15 -5.68 -8.78
C PHE A 9 -8.94 -6.92 -8.36
N ILE A 10 -8.35 -7.75 -7.50
CA ILE A 10 -8.98 -8.98 -7.05
C ILE A 10 -9.64 -8.81 -5.70
N SER A 11 -8.89 -8.36 -4.71
CA SER A 11 -9.38 -8.28 -3.33
C SER A 11 -8.43 -7.44 -2.49
N MET A 12 -8.89 -7.10 -1.29
CA MET A 12 -8.03 -6.49 -0.29
C MET A 12 -8.30 -7.15 1.06
N GLU A 13 -7.30 -7.11 1.92
CA GLU A 13 -7.36 -7.71 3.25
C GLU A 13 -6.77 -6.75 4.26
N LEU A 14 -7.53 -6.45 5.31
CA LEU A 14 -7.01 -5.68 6.43
C LEU A 14 -6.22 -6.65 7.32
N VAL A 15 -4.90 -6.60 7.19
CA VAL A 15 -4.01 -7.55 7.86
C VAL A 15 -3.87 -7.23 9.35
N GLN A 16 -3.79 -5.95 9.65
CA GLN A 16 -3.62 -5.49 11.03
C GLN A 16 -4.28 -4.13 11.21
N PHE A 17 -4.95 -3.96 12.34
CA PHE A 17 -5.48 -2.68 12.74
C PHE A 17 -5.46 -2.60 14.26
N ALA A 18 -4.79 -1.59 14.80
CA ALA A 18 -4.71 -1.37 16.24
C ALA A 18 -4.71 0.11 16.53
N THR A 19 -5.42 0.50 17.59
CA THR A 19 -5.43 1.87 18.07
C THR A 19 -5.04 1.91 19.53
N PHE A 20 -4.38 3.00 19.93
CA PHE A 20 -3.95 3.25 21.29
C PHE A 20 -4.41 4.65 21.68
N GLU A 21 -5.73 4.80 21.82
CA GLU A 21 -6.37 6.10 21.99
C GLU A 21 -5.93 6.83 23.28
N ASP A 22 -5.54 6.07 24.31
CA ASP A 22 -5.08 6.64 25.57
C ASP A 22 -3.84 7.50 25.40
N CYS A 23 -3.12 7.32 24.32
CA CYS A 23 -1.91 8.09 24.02
C CYS A 23 -2.21 9.37 23.24
N TYR A 24 -3.45 9.55 22.78
CA TYR A 24 -3.79 10.68 21.92
C TYR A 24 -4.38 11.83 22.74
N VAL A 25 -3.85 13.04 22.50
CA VAL A 25 -4.41 14.28 23.03
C VAL A 25 -5.02 15.03 21.88
N GLU A 26 -6.30 15.39 21.99
CA GLU A 26 -7.04 16.09 20.94
C GLU A 26 -6.35 17.43 20.61
N ASN A 27 -6.33 17.78 19.33
CA ASN A 27 -5.68 18.96 18.76
C ASN A 27 -4.16 18.92 18.82
N ASP A 28 -3.61 17.72 18.84
CA ASP A 28 -2.16 17.54 18.87
C ASP A 28 -1.59 17.74 17.46
N GLU A 29 -0.67 18.69 17.32
CA GLU A 29 -0.09 19.04 16.02
C GLU A 29 1.19 18.27 15.68
N ASP A 30 1.76 17.56 16.64
CA ASP A 30 3.05 16.89 16.46
C ASP A 30 2.91 15.40 16.16
N ILE A 31 1.95 15.06 15.33
CA ILE A 31 1.71 13.66 14.94
C ILE A 31 2.54 13.32 13.72
N GLU A 32 3.37 12.29 13.84
CA GLU A 32 4.11 11.75 12.73
C GLU A 32 3.30 10.67 12.02
N ILE A 33 3.22 10.79 10.71
CA ILE A 33 2.55 9.82 9.85
C ILE A 33 3.61 9.11 9.03
N THR A 34 3.71 7.78 9.17
CA THR A 34 4.59 6.98 8.34
C THR A 34 3.76 6.05 7.47
N ASN A 35 4.18 5.89 6.22
CA ASN A 35 3.57 4.98 5.29
C ASN A 35 4.66 4.23 4.55
N LYS A 36 4.58 2.90 4.55
CA LYS A 36 5.54 2.04 3.87
C LYS A 36 4.79 1.11 2.94
N PHE A 37 5.40 0.82 1.80
CA PHE A 37 4.84 -0.12 0.84
C PHE A 37 5.74 -1.34 0.72
N GLN A 38 5.11 -2.50 0.61
CA GLN A 38 5.79 -3.75 0.40
C GLN A 38 5.07 -4.52 -0.70
N PHE A 39 5.85 -5.10 -1.61
CA PHE A 39 5.30 -5.82 -2.76
C PHE A 39 5.76 -7.27 -2.73
N SER A 40 4.89 -8.15 -3.19
CA SER A 40 5.23 -9.55 -3.45
C SER A 40 4.50 -10.01 -4.69
N TYR A 41 5.04 -11.05 -5.35
CA TYR A 41 4.49 -11.54 -6.59
C TYR A 41 4.34 -13.06 -6.56
N ASN A 42 3.16 -13.54 -6.94
CA ASN A 42 2.86 -14.96 -7.05
C ASN A 42 3.00 -15.37 -8.52
N PHE A 43 4.04 -16.17 -8.80
CA PHE A 43 4.35 -16.58 -10.18
C PHE A 43 3.36 -17.59 -10.76
N VAL A 44 2.70 -18.36 -9.92
CA VAL A 44 1.74 -19.36 -10.37
C VAL A 44 0.46 -18.70 -10.86
N GLU A 45 -0.03 -17.72 -10.11
CA GLU A 45 -1.32 -17.07 -10.39
C GLU A 45 -1.17 -15.71 -11.07
N ASN A 46 0.05 -15.22 -11.23
CA ASN A 46 0.33 -13.89 -11.77
C ASN A 46 -0.38 -12.79 -10.96
N VAL A 47 -0.25 -12.87 -9.63
CA VAL A 47 -0.88 -11.92 -8.72
C VAL A 47 0.20 -11.11 -8.01
N MET A 48 0.05 -9.78 -8.09
CA MET A 48 0.88 -8.86 -7.34
C MET A 48 0.15 -8.44 -6.08
N CYS A 49 0.81 -8.55 -4.93
CA CYS A 49 0.30 -8.05 -3.67
C CYS A 49 1.04 -6.77 -3.30
N CYS A 50 0.28 -5.73 -2.98
CA CYS A 50 0.82 -4.48 -2.45
C CYS A 50 0.28 -4.28 -1.05
N THR A 51 1.17 -4.18 -0.07
CA THR A 51 0.77 -3.89 1.32
C THR A 51 1.19 -2.47 1.67
N SER A 52 0.22 -1.67 2.13
CA SER A 52 0.49 -0.36 2.69
C SER A 52 0.44 -0.47 4.21
N SER A 53 1.49 0.01 4.88
CA SER A 53 1.58 0.01 6.33
C SER A 53 1.62 1.46 6.79
N VAL A 54 0.57 1.88 7.49
CA VAL A 54 0.44 3.25 8.01
C VAL A 54 0.55 3.21 9.51
N SER A 55 1.34 4.11 10.08
CA SER A 55 1.35 4.31 11.51
C SER A 55 1.30 5.80 11.84
N LEU A 56 0.55 6.11 12.89
CA LEU A 56 0.48 7.43 13.47
C LEU A 56 1.16 7.36 14.82
N SER A 57 2.11 8.26 15.07
CA SER A 57 2.83 8.27 16.34
C SER A 57 3.08 9.69 16.82
N LYS A 58 3.29 9.81 18.12
CA LYS A 58 3.70 11.04 18.77
C LYS A 58 4.75 10.71 19.81
N GLU A 59 5.89 11.39 19.74
CA GLU A 59 6.98 11.20 20.70
C GLU A 59 7.34 9.73 20.87
N SER A 60 7.42 8.99 19.77
CA SER A 60 7.73 7.56 19.72
C SER A 60 6.63 6.65 20.28
N ARG A 61 5.45 7.20 20.56
CA ARG A 61 4.28 6.41 20.98
C ARG A 61 3.37 6.19 19.80
N ILE A 62 3.01 4.95 19.56
CA ILE A 62 2.11 4.59 18.47
C ILE A 62 0.68 4.87 18.89
N LEU A 63 -0.03 5.67 18.07
CA LEU A 63 -1.44 5.97 18.27
C LEU A 63 -2.33 5.05 17.47
N LEU A 64 -1.86 4.69 16.27
CA LEU A 64 -2.60 3.82 15.37
C LEU A 64 -1.61 3.11 14.46
N LYS A 65 -1.91 1.85 14.16
CA LYS A 65 -1.15 1.06 13.20
C LYS A 65 -2.12 0.27 12.34
N ALA A 66 -1.94 0.34 11.03
CA ALA A 66 -2.80 -0.36 10.09
C ALA A 66 -1.98 -0.89 8.91
N ASP A 67 -2.23 -2.14 8.54
CA ASP A 67 -1.64 -2.78 7.37
C ASP A 67 -2.77 -3.29 6.48
N LEU A 68 -2.78 -2.85 5.24
CA LEU A 68 -3.77 -3.28 4.24
C LEU A 68 -3.06 -3.85 3.03
N ALA A 69 -3.42 -5.09 2.68
CA ALA A 69 -2.89 -5.76 1.49
C ALA A 69 -3.92 -5.71 0.38
N SER A 70 -3.49 -5.32 -0.81
CA SER A 70 -4.31 -5.32 -2.03
C SER A 70 -3.72 -6.32 -3.02
N TYR A 71 -4.59 -7.05 -3.71
CA TYR A 71 -4.19 -8.10 -4.65
C TYR A 71 -4.65 -7.73 -6.05
N PHE A 72 -3.70 -7.76 -6.98
CA PHE A 72 -3.93 -7.40 -8.38
C PHE A 72 -3.54 -8.57 -9.28
N GLY A 73 -4.50 -9.08 -10.04
CA GLY A 73 -4.23 -10.12 -11.02
C GLY A 73 -3.72 -9.49 -12.31
N ILE A 74 -2.53 -9.89 -12.74
CA ILE A 74 -1.93 -9.37 -13.96
C ILE A 74 -2.28 -10.34 -15.09
N GLU A 75 -2.78 -9.80 -16.19
CA GLU A 75 -3.16 -10.59 -17.35
C GLU A 75 -1.93 -11.38 -17.83
N PRO A 76 -2.08 -12.70 -18.17
CA PRO A 76 -0.92 -13.54 -18.44
C PRO A 76 0.04 -13.03 -19.53
N SER A 77 -0.47 -12.47 -20.61
CA SER A 77 0.41 -11.94 -21.65
C SER A 77 1.15 -10.68 -21.19
N SER A 78 0.50 -9.86 -20.37
CA SER A 78 1.15 -8.69 -19.76
C SER A 78 2.24 -9.14 -18.79
N ALA A 79 1.96 -10.15 -17.95
CA ALA A 79 2.93 -10.71 -17.03
C ALA A 79 4.14 -11.26 -17.78
N GLU A 80 3.90 -12.00 -18.86
CA GLU A 80 4.97 -12.58 -19.66
C GLU A 80 5.87 -11.51 -20.27
N SER A 81 5.28 -10.39 -20.71
CA SER A 81 6.03 -9.29 -21.32
C SER A 81 6.97 -8.59 -20.31
N LEU A 82 6.72 -8.76 -19.02
CA LEU A 82 7.53 -8.14 -17.97
C LEU A 82 8.56 -9.10 -17.38
N LYS A 83 8.65 -10.33 -17.89
CA LYS A 83 9.61 -11.29 -17.40
C LYS A 83 10.96 -11.13 -18.08
N GLU A 84 12.01 -11.35 -17.29
CA GLU A 84 13.39 -11.37 -17.74
C GLU A 84 14.07 -12.54 -17.03
N SER A 85 14.54 -13.52 -17.82
CA SER A 85 15.17 -14.74 -17.26
C SER A 85 14.30 -15.42 -16.20
N GLU A 86 13.00 -15.52 -16.45
CA GLU A 86 11.98 -16.09 -15.55
C GLU A 86 11.62 -15.23 -14.35
N ASP A 87 12.39 -14.19 -14.06
CA ASP A 87 12.05 -13.23 -13.02
C ASP A 87 11.01 -12.23 -13.52
N PHE A 88 10.20 -11.73 -12.61
CA PHE A 88 9.20 -10.70 -12.93
C PHE A 88 9.78 -9.33 -12.61
N ILE A 89 9.76 -8.42 -13.59
CA ILE A 89 10.29 -7.06 -13.44
C ILE A 89 9.12 -6.09 -13.45
N ALA A 90 8.79 -5.55 -12.29
CA ALA A 90 7.71 -4.57 -12.19
C ALA A 90 8.26 -3.17 -12.47
N PRO A 91 7.76 -2.48 -13.52
CA PRO A 91 8.22 -1.12 -13.80
C PRO A 91 7.74 -0.14 -12.72
N PRO A 92 8.45 0.98 -12.54
CA PRO A 92 8.09 1.94 -11.48
C PRO A 92 6.67 2.49 -11.61
N GLU A 93 6.17 2.66 -12.83
CA GLU A 93 4.81 3.16 -13.05
C GLU A 93 3.75 2.18 -12.52
N LEU A 94 4.00 0.88 -12.66
CA LEU A 94 3.09 -0.15 -12.17
C LEU A 94 3.10 -0.18 -10.63
N LEU A 95 4.30 -0.13 -10.03
CA LEU A 95 4.44 -0.08 -8.58
C LEU A 95 3.74 1.14 -8.01
N ALA A 96 3.94 2.31 -8.63
CA ALA A 96 3.31 3.55 -8.19
C ALA A 96 1.79 3.48 -8.26
N GLN A 97 1.26 2.87 -9.31
CA GLN A 97 -0.19 2.74 -9.48
C GLN A 97 -0.79 1.83 -8.40
N PHE A 98 -0.18 0.68 -8.16
CA PHE A 98 -0.66 -0.22 -7.11
C PHE A 98 -0.54 0.40 -5.72
N ALA A 99 0.57 1.11 -5.46
CA ALA A 99 0.76 1.81 -4.20
C ALA A 99 -0.29 2.92 -4.01
N SER A 100 -0.59 3.66 -5.06
CA SER A 100 -1.58 4.74 -5.00
C SER A 100 -2.98 4.20 -4.69
N LEU A 101 -3.37 3.11 -5.35
CA LEU A 101 -4.67 2.49 -5.12
C LEU A 101 -4.77 1.92 -3.70
N THR A 102 -3.70 1.27 -3.23
CA THR A 102 -3.68 0.68 -1.89
C THR A 102 -3.70 1.76 -0.81
N TYR A 103 -2.94 2.84 -1.00
CA TYR A 103 -2.92 3.94 -0.04
C TYR A 103 -4.28 4.63 0.05
N GLY A 104 -4.94 4.86 -1.10
CA GLY A 104 -6.29 5.41 -1.11
C GLY A 104 -7.27 4.54 -0.34
N SER A 105 -7.14 3.23 -0.48
CA SER A 105 -7.99 2.28 0.22
C SER A 105 -7.74 2.28 1.73
N ILE A 106 -6.47 2.28 2.17
CA ILE A 106 -6.17 2.28 3.60
C ILE A 106 -6.59 3.58 4.28
N ARG A 107 -6.51 4.71 3.56
CA ARG A 107 -7.02 5.97 4.10
C ARG A 107 -8.51 5.88 4.42
N GLY A 108 -9.29 5.29 3.52
CA GLY A 108 -10.72 5.09 3.73
C GLY A 108 -11.02 4.13 4.86
N VAL A 109 -10.26 3.04 4.95
CA VAL A 109 -10.41 2.05 6.03
C VAL A 109 -10.12 2.69 7.39
N ILE A 110 -9.03 3.45 7.49
CA ILE A 110 -8.67 4.12 8.74
C ILE A 110 -9.77 5.12 9.13
N PHE A 111 -10.25 5.91 8.18
CA PHE A 111 -11.32 6.85 8.45
C PHE A 111 -12.56 6.15 9.00
N ALA A 112 -12.97 5.05 8.35
CA ALA A 112 -14.17 4.31 8.75
C ALA A 112 -13.99 3.65 10.12
N LYS A 113 -12.81 3.07 10.37
CA LYS A 113 -12.53 2.34 11.61
C LYS A 113 -12.36 3.23 12.82
N THR A 114 -12.02 4.50 12.61
CA THR A 114 -11.83 5.45 13.72
C THR A 114 -13.07 6.30 13.99
N MET A 115 -14.14 6.11 13.24
CA MET A 115 -15.39 6.85 13.46
C MET A 115 -15.87 6.67 14.89
N GLY A 116 -16.24 7.78 15.54
CA GLY A 116 -16.67 7.77 16.95
C GLY A 116 -15.53 7.88 17.93
N THR A 117 -14.28 7.96 17.48
CA THR A 117 -13.12 8.14 18.34
C THR A 117 -12.43 9.47 18.04
N ALA A 118 -11.57 9.93 18.97
CA ALA A 118 -10.81 11.15 18.78
C ALA A 118 -9.81 11.04 17.62
N LEU A 119 -9.35 9.83 17.30
CA LEU A 119 -8.42 9.61 16.21
C LEU A 119 -9.01 9.92 14.83
N ASN A 120 -10.33 9.93 14.72
CA ASN A 120 -11.01 10.26 13.46
C ASN A 120 -10.73 11.69 12.99
N ASN A 121 -10.30 12.55 13.90
CA ASN A 121 -9.94 13.93 13.57
C ASN A 121 -8.60 14.04 12.84
N ILE A 122 -7.80 12.98 12.87
CA ILE A 122 -6.54 12.93 12.15
C ILE A 122 -6.84 12.50 10.72
N ILE A 123 -6.62 13.42 9.78
CA ILE A 123 -6.89 13.15 8.36
C ILE A 123 -5.57 12.85 7.67
N LEU A 124 -5.48 11.65 7.09
CA LEU A 124 -4.31 11.27 6.30
C LEU A 124 -4.30 12.07 5.00
N PRO A 125 -3.21 12.75 4.69
CA PRO A 125 -3.14 13.55 3.48
C PRO A 125 -3.09 12.68 2.22
N PRO A 126 -3.57 13.18 1.08
CA PRO A 126 -3.28 12.52 -0.19
C PRO A 126 -1.77 12.55 -0.41
N ASN A 127 -1.22 11.46 -0.90
CA ASN A 127 0.21 11.34 -1.11
C ASN A 127 0.48 11.01 -2.58
N ASP A 128 1.35 11.79 -3.20
CA ASP A 128 1.81 11.47 -4.54
C ASP A 128 2.91 10.42 -4.40
N VAL A 129 2.54 9.16 -4.59
CA VAL A 129 3.46 8.05 -4.40
C VAL A 129 4.38 7.84 -5.60
N ARG A 130 4.15 8.56 -6.71
CA ARG A 130 4.95 8.37 -7.93
C ARG A 130 6.43 8.63 -7.70
N ASN A 131 6.75 9.58 -6.84
CA ASN A 131 8.14 9.93 -6.54
C ASN A 131 8.86 8.89 -5.67
N LEU A 132 8.13 7.96 -5.09
CA LEU A 132 8.72 6.89 -4.28
C LEU A 132 9.30 5.76 -5.12
N PHE A 133 8.85 5.64 -6.37
CA PHE A 133 9.23 4.53 -7.24
C PHE A 133 9.96 5.06 -8.46
N GLN A 134 11.29 5.06 -8.40
CA GLN A 134 12.16 5.58 -9.46
C GLN A 134 12.75 4.46 -10.31
N THR A 135 12.77 3.25 -9.80
CA THR A 135 13.38 2.10 -10.47
C THR A 135 12.44 0.90 -10.44
N SER A 136 12.65 -0.02 -11.38
CA SER A 136 11.92 -1.28 -11.40
C SER A 136 12.31 -2.14 -10.21
N GLN A 137 11.38 -3.01 -9.79
CA GLN A 137 11.65 -4.00 -8.76
C GLN A 137 11.65 -5.39 -9.38
N ARG A 138 12.69 -6.16 -9.09
CA ARG A 138 12.83 -7.53 -9.58
C ARG A 138 12.30 -8.52 -8.55
N PHE A 139 11.41 -9.38 -8.97
CA PHE A 139 10.89 -10.48 -8.17
C PHE A 139 11.49 -11.77 -8.73
N LYS A 140 12.29 -12.43 -7.92
CA LYS A 140 13.00 -13.63 -8.35
C LYS A 140 12.11 -14.85 -8.21
N ARG A 141 12.10 -15.67 -9.24
CA ARG A 141 11.44 -16.96 -9.17
C ARG A 141 12.33 -17.93 -8.43
N THR A 142 11.78 -18.48 -7.35
CA THR A 142 12.50 -19.48 -6.53
C THR A 142 12.01 -20.88 -6.83
#